data_6dbf02b48c7a4b44ea538a202ec3f145
#
_entry.id   6dbf02b48c7a4b44ea538a202ec3f145
#
_cell.length_a   1.000
_cell.length_b   1.000
_cell.length_c   1.000
_cell.angle_alpha   90.00
_cell.angle_beta   90.00
_cell.angle_gamma   90.00
#
_symmetry.space_group_name_H-M   'P 1'
#
loop_
_entity.id
_entity.type
_entity.pdbx_description
1 polymer ?
#
loop_
_entity_poly.entity_id
_entity_poly.type
_entity_poly.pdbx_seq_one_letter_code
_entity_poly.pdbx_strand_id
1 'polypeptide(L)'
;MRMTLGVGVILGMAAFAALASPWPFLAPFVVLGIFVAAALYRHPAWGLFGLTLLVPFEGLFKGSGFSAAKLLGLALIAVLAVRFLLQQTPPQHLRSSLWRFVIPFVLLIVLSLLYTENLSVSLANLRELAIGMTFFVITLLAGRALNLSRLYAGIALSVAATCLIALLSIKYQAGGRAIGLLQDANYFALLIAIAVPAAVLMAVKGSSVLARLFWLAITFLLLAGMTKTDSRSGLLVMVICLAIGIRHHWWRCRRISPKHFGFLMLGLVLVVPVLRYSVPEDYIDRVKSLSVLKSGVNAYQDASIGRRASYLLVGREMIGENPLLGAGPGTFPLHYAQSGYAKAFSAELVNPELYRRAHNTYLEIFAEMGIPAGMVFMLLIIAGLGNFRRARQGFLQQQNRPAAELAVHLGLGLLSIALFMLFLSTPNHKYLWMFLALSSVVRQQAEAVQTHGKHGR
;
A
#
# COMPACT_ATOMS: atom_id res chain seq x y z
N MET A 1 -11.76 28.88 28.93
CA MET A 1 -12.09 28.40 30.29
C MET A 1 -13.32 27.47 30.36
N ARG A 2 -14.51 27.86 29.81
CA ARG A 2 -15.71 26.98 29.86
C ARG A 2 -15.54 25.63 29.11
N MET A 3 -14.83 25.60 27.99
CA MET A 3 -14.62 24.38 27.19
C MET A 3 -13.64 23.41 27.85
N THR A 4 -12.66 23.89 28.58
CA THR A 4 -11.71 23.07 29.35
C THR A 4 -12.35 22.42 30.58
N LEU A 5 -13.30 23.12 31.23
CA LEU A 5 -14.08 22.56 32.36
C LEU A 5 -15.00 21.43 31.88
N GLY A 6 -15.72 21.62 30.75
CA GLY A 6 -16.60 20.58 30.18
C GLY A 6 -15.85 19.30 29.79
N VAL A 7 -14.66 19.45 29.17
CA VAL A 7 -13.82 18.29 28.83
C VAL A 7 -13.31 17.59 30.10
N GLY A 8 -12.92 18.32 31.15
CA GLY A 8 -12.49 17.76 32.42
C GLY A 8 -13.61 16.97 33.13
N VAL A 9 -14.84 17.49 33.09
CA VAL A 9 -16.01 16.80 33.64
C VAL A 9 -16.31 15.51 32.91
N ILE A 10 -16.30 15.54 31.55
CA ILE A 10 -16.54 14.33 30.74
C ILE A 10 -15.45 13.28 31.00
N LEU A 11 -14.18 13.70 31.09
CA LEU A 11 -13.06 12.82 31.43
C LEU A 11 -13.23 12.20 32.82
N GLY A 12 -13.59 13.01 33.80
CA GLY A 12 -13.84 12.54 35.18
C GLY A 12 -14.99 11.55 35.23
N MET A 13 -16.11 11.84 34.59
CA MET A 13 -17.27 10.94 34.52
C MET A 13 -16.95 9.61 33.82
N ALA A 14 -16.23 9.66 32.70
CA ALA A 14 -15.83 8.46 31.95
C ALA A 14 -14.84 7.60 32.77
N ALA A 15 -13.86 8.23 33.43
CA ALA A 15 -12.92 7.53 34.32
C ALA A 15 -13.64 6.90 35.51
N PHE A 16 -14.55 7.65 36.12
CA PHE A 16 -15.38 7.14 37.25
C PHE A 16 -16.27 5.97 36.81
N ALA A 17 -16.93 6.08 35.64
CA ALA A 17 -17.75 4.99 35.12
C ALA A 17 -16.91 3.73 34.81
N ALA A 18 -15.67 3.91 34.31
CA ALA A 18 -14.75 2.80 34.06
C ALA A 18 -14.26 2.16 35.37
N LEU A 19 -13.99 2.97 36.40
CA LEU A 19 -13.59 2.47 37.72
C LEU A 19 -14.74 1.75 38.43
N ALA A 20 -15.99 2.21 38.23
CA ALA A 20 -17.20 1.57 38.78
C ALA A 20 -17.66 0.35 37.97
N SER A 21 -17.03 0.06 36.82
CA SER A 21 -17.34 -1.10 35.97
C SER A 21 -16.73 -2.40 36.55
N PRO A 22 -17.16 -3.59 36.08
CA PRO A 22 -16.52 -4.85 36.42
C PRO A 22 -15.03 -4.94 35.99
N TRP A 23 -14.54 -3.97 35.23
CA TRP A 23 -13.16 -3.92 34.70
C TRP A 23 -12.46 -2.58 35.01
N PRO A 24 -12.18 -2.27 36.31
CA PRO A 24 -11.60 -0.99 36.68
C PRO A 24 -10.22 -0.72 36.09
N PHE A 25 -9.49 -1.77 35.70
CA PHE A 25 -8.19 -1.68 35.00
C PHE A 25 -8.30 -1.03 33.59
N LEU A 26 -9.52 -0.89 33.04
CA LEU A 26 -9.74 -0.19 31.78
C LEU A 26 -9.75 1.34 31.92
N ALA A 27 -9.88 1.89 33.12
CA ALA A 27 -9.97 3.33 33.36
C ALA A 27 -8.78 4.12 32.75
N PRO A 28 -7.51 3.72 32.90
CA PRO A 28 -6.39 4.40 32.24
C PRO A 28 -6.51 4.40 30.71
N PHE A 29 -7.00 3.30 30.12
CA PHE A 29 -7.18 3.18 28.68
C PHE A 29 -8.32 4.05 28.16
N VAL A 30 -9.41 4.20 28.93
CA VAL A 30 -10.52 5.11 28.61
C VAL A 30 -10.03 6.54 28.63
N VAL A 31 -9.31 6.95 29.67
CA VAL A 31 -8.71 8.30 29.75
C VAL A 31 -7.77 8.56 28.58
N LEU A 32 -6.84 7.63 28.32
CA LEU A 32 -5.93 7.73 27.17
C LEU A 32 -6.70 7.82 25.86
N GLY A 33 -7.75 7.01 25.68
CA GLY A 33 -8.59 7.02 24.47
C GLY A 33 -9.26 8.37 24.23
N ILE A 34 -9.74 9.03 25.30
CA ILE A 34 -10.34 10.37 25.20
C ILE A 34 -9.28 11.41 24.82
N PHE A 35 -8.07 11.34 25.40
CA PHE A 35 -6.96 12.23 25.00
C PHE A 35 -6.58 12.02 23.54
N VAL A 36 -6.48 10.78 23.10
CA VAL A 36 -6.21 10.43 21.68
C VAL A 36 -7.33 10.98 20.79
N ALA A 37 -8.60 10.76 21.14
CA ALA A 37 -9.73 11.28 20.36
C ALA A 37 -9.72 12.81 20.28
N ALA A 38 -9.42 13.51 21.38
CA ALA A 38 -9.29 14.96 21.43
C ALA A 38 -8.11 15.46 20.56
N ALA A 39 -6.97 14.76 20.60
CA ALA A 39 -5.83 15.07 19.74
C ALA A 39 -6.15 14.86 18.25
N LEU A 40 -6.81 13.75 17.90
CA LEU A 40 -7.26 13.46 16.54
C LEU A 40 -8.32 14.47 16.07
N TYR A 41 -9.19 14.93 16.97
CA TYR A 41 -10.19 15.95 16.65
C TYR A 41 -9.53 17.29 16.29
N ARG A 42 -8.49 17.68 17.04
CA ARG A 42 -7.72 18.90 16.76
C ARG A 42 -6.86 18.77 15.50
N HIS A 43 -6.22 17.61 15.33
CA HIS A 43 -5.22 17.36 14.29
C HIS A 43 -5.46 16.01 13.57
N PRO A 44 -6.53 15.84 12.78
CA PRO A 44 -6.85 14.58 12.13
C PRO A 44 -5.77 14.10 11.14
N ALA A 45 -4.98 15.04 10.61
CA ALA A 45 -3.83 14.72 9.76
C ALA A 45 -2.78 13.86 10.47
N TRP A 46 -2.56 14.06 11.79
CA TRP A 46 -1.65 13.21 12.57
C TRP A 46 -2.18 11.77 12.71
N GLY A 47 -3.51 11.62 12.78
CA GLY A 47 -4.14 10.29 12.77
C GLY A 47 -3.88 9.54 11.47
N LEU A 48 -4.05 10.21 10.31
CA LEU A 48 -3.73 9.63 9.00
C LEU A 48 -2.23 9.31 8.88
N PHE A 49 -1.35 10.20 9.38
CA PHE A 49 0.08 9.95 9.42
C PHE A 49 0.41 8.69 10.23
N GLY A 50 -0.10 8.60 11.46
CA GLY A 50 0.09 7.44 12.33
C GLY A 50 -0.46 6.14 11.73
N LEU A 51 -1.67 6.17 11.16
CA LEU A 51 -2.24 5.02 10.44
C LEU A 51 -1.33 4.54 9.31
N THR A 52 -0.80 5.47 8.53
CA THR A 52 0.10 5.15 7.42
C THR A 52 1.37 4.47 7.91
N LEU A 53 1.95 4.93 9.03
CA LEU A 53 3.14 4.32 9.62
C LEU A 53 2.87 2.93 10.21
N LEU A 54 1.65 2.66 10.67
CA LEU A 54 1.29 1.38 11.29
C LEU A 54 1.02 0.27 10.26
N VAL A 55 0.76 0.58 9.00
CA VAL A 55 0.49 -0.44 7.96
C VAL A 55 1.54 -1.55 7.90
N PRO A 56 2.87 -1.28 7.88
CA PRO A 56 3.88 -2.34 7.84
C PRO A 56 3.95 -3.19 9.12
N PHE A 57 3.36 -2.71 10.22
CA PHE A 57 3.40 -3.39 11.53
C PHE A 57 2.12 -4.17 11.85
N GLU A 58 1.14 -4.22 10.96
CA GLU A 58 -0.15 -4.88 11.23
C GLU A 58 -0.03 -6.36 11.56
N GLY A 59 0.96 -7.04 11.04
CA GLY A 59 1.19 -8.46 11.32
C GLY A 59 1.63 -8.77 12.75
N LEU A 60 2.14 -7.78 13.51
CA LEU A 60 2.51 -7.98 14.92
C LEU A 60 1.32 -8.37 15.80
N PHE A 61 0.12 -7.98 15.40
CA PHE A 61 -1.11 -8.18 16.17
C PHE A 61 -2.02 -9.26 15.57
N LYS A 62 -1.51 -10.08 14.64
CA LYS A 62 -2.25 -11.24 14.14
C LYS A 62 -2.56 -12.20 15.29
N GLY A 63 -3.84 -12.50 15.50
CA GLY A 63 -4.30 -13.42 16.54
C GLY A 63 -4.84 -12.75 17.81
N SER A 64 -4.55 -11.48 18.09
CA SER A 64 -5.05 -10.78 19.31
C SER A 64 -6.46 -10.21 19.17
N GLY A 65 -7.10 -10.30 18.01
CA GLY A 65 -8.40 -9.66 17.73
C GLY A 65 -8.35 -8.12 17.67
N PHE A 66 -7.42 -7.51 18.37
CA PHE A 66 -7.23 -6.06 18.44
C PHE A 66 -5.93 -5.66 17.74
N SER A 67 -6.04 -4.71 16.80
CA SER A 67 -4.89 -4.09 16.15
C SER A 67 -4.91 -2.60 16.42
N ALA A 68 -3.77 -2.04 16.83
CA ALA A 68 -3.63 -0.60 17.05
C ALA A 68 -4.05 0.22 15.80
N ALA A 69 -3.77 -0.29 14.60
CA ALA A 69 -4.22 0.33 13.35
C ALA A 69 -5.75 0.31 13.19
N LYS A 70 -6.43 -0.78 13.59
CA LYS A 70 -7.91 -0.86 13.54
C LYS A 70 -8.54 0.14 14.52
N LEU A 71 -8.04 0.20 15.76
CA LEU A 71 -8.54 1.13 16.78
C LEU A 71 -8.31 2.59 16.36
N LEU A 72 -7.11 2.92 15.90
CA LEU A 72 -6.78 4.26 15.41
C LEU A 72 -7.62 4.63 14.18
N GLY A 73 -7.83 3.69 13.26
CA GLY A 73 -8.66 3.89 12.06
C GLY A 73 -10.11 4.16 12.42
N LEU A 74 -10.68 3.37 13.34
CA LEU A 74 -12.04 3.55 13.82
C LEU A 74 -12.22 4.89 14.56
N ALA A 75 -11.29 5.24 15.44
CA ALA A 75 -11.32 6.52 16.13
C ALA A 75 -11.21 7.69 15.15
N LEU A 76 -10.32 7.59 14.16
CA LEU A 76 -10.12 8.65 13.18
C LEU A 76 -11.35 8.84 12.26
N ILE A 77 -11.97 7.75 11.77
CA ILE A 77 -13.18 7.87 10.93
C ILE A 77 -14.34 8.45 11.73
N ALA A 78 -14.50 8.05 13.01
CA ALA A 78 -15.52 8.62 13.90
C ALA A 78 -15.30 10.12 14.11
N VAL A 79 -14.07 10.53 14.41
CA VAL A 79 -13.69 11.95 14.56
C VAL A 79 -13.94 12.73 13.26
N LEU A 80 -13.56 12.19 12.11
CA LEU A 80 -13.78 12.86 10.81
C LEU A 80 -15.26 12.97 10.48
N ALA A 81 -16.08 11.95 10.81
CA ALA A 81 -17.53 11.99 10.65
C ALA A 81 -18.15 13.10 11.52
N VAL A 82 -17.76 13.19 12.81
CA VAL A 82 -18.24 14.26 13.70
C VAL A 82 -17.82 15.64 13.16
N ARG A 83 -16.58 15.83 12.75
CA ARG A 83 -16.11 17.09 12.17
C ARG A 83 -16.84 17.45 10.89
N PHE A 84 -17.20 16.48 10.08
CA PHE A 84 -17.95 16.68 8.84
C PHE A 84 -19.40 17.09 9.15
N LEU A 85 -20.06 16.39 10.07
CA LEU A 85 -21.41 16.72 10.53
C LEU A 85 -21.50 18.11 11.18
N LEU A 86 -20.48 18.50 11.95
CA LEU A 86 -20.36 19.84 12.54
C LEU A 86 -19.86 20.91 11.56
N GLN A 87 -19.79 20.60 10.25
CA GLN A 87 -19.34 21.49 9.17
C GLN A 87 -17.92 22.08 9.36
N GLN A 88 -17.10 21.47 10.22
CA GLN A 88 -15.72 21.88 10.45
C GLN A 88 -14.75 21.37 9.37
N THR A 89 -15.18 20.38 8.58
CA THR A 89 -14.46 19.90 7.41
C THR A 89 -15.28 20.23 6.18
N PRO A 90 -14.79 21.12 5.28
CA PRO A 90 -15.53 21.53 4.11
C PRO A 90 -15.86 20.34 3.19
N PRO A 91 -17.11 20.23 2.67
CA PRO A 91 -17.49 19.14 1.73
C PRO A 91 -16.60 19.07 0.49
N GLN A 92 -15.95 20.17 0.14
CA GLN A 92 -14.98 20.26 -0.95
C GLN A 92 -13.77 19.32 -0.77
N HIS A 93 -13.46 18.91 0.47
CA HIS A 93 -12.42 17.93 0.75
C HIS A 93 -12.74 16.54 0.17
N LEU A 94 -14.02 16.18 0.10
CA LEU A 94 -14.46 14.92 -0.52
C LEU A 94 -14.45 14.95 -2.05
N ARG A 95 -14.28 16.12 -2.68
CA ARG A 95 -14.22 16.18 -4.15
C ARG A 95 -13.05 15.36 -4.67
N SER A 96 -13.33 14.49 -5.62
CA SER A 96 -12.33 13.68 -6.31
C SER A 96 -12.85 13.30 -7.68
N SER A 97 -12.02 13.42 -8.70
CA SER A 97 -12.35 12.92 -10.03
C SER A 97 -12.44 11.39 -10.09
N LEU A 98 -11.98 10.69 -9.06
CA LEU A 98 -11.99 9.24 -8.99
C LEU A 98 -13.34 8.66 -8.57
N TRP A 99 -14.26 9.46 -7.98
CA TRP A 99 -15.58 8.98 -7.59
C TRP A 99 -16.36 8.38 -8.76
N ARG A 100 -16.18 8.91 -9.97
CA ARG A 100 -16.80 8.36 -11.19
C ARG A 100 -16.41 6.90 -11.50
N PHE A 101 -15.34 6.39 -10.89
CA PHE A 101 -14.90 5.00 -10.98
C PHE A 101 -15.14 4.23 -9.68
N VAL A 102 -14.91 4.88 -8.51
CA VAL A 102 -15.11 4.24 -7.20
C VAL A 102 -16.58 3.87 -7.00
N ILE A 103 -17.52 4.75 -7.31
CA ILE A 103 -18.95 4.50 -7.12
C ILE A 103 -19.43 3.34 -8.01
N PRO A 104 -19.21 3.34 -9.35
CA PRO A 104 -19.58 2.18 -10.19
C PRO A 104 -18.90 0.89 -9.76
N PHE A 105 -17.63 0.94 -9.34
CA PHE A 105 -16.92 -0.24 -8.85
C PHE A 105 -17.61 -0.84 -7.62
N VAL A 106 -17.96 0.00 -6.63
CA VAL A 106 -18.71 -0.46 -5.43
C VAL A 106 -20.09 -1.02 -5.80
N LEU A 107 -20.81 -0.33 -6.68
CA LEU A 107 -22.12 -0.81 -7.12
C LEU A 107 -22.05 -2.18 -7.81
N LEU A 108 -21.06 -2.39 -8.67
CA LEU A 108 -20.86 -3.68 -9.35
C LEU A 108 -20.51 -4.79 -8.36
N ILE A 109 -19.68 -4.50 -7.32
CA ILE A 109 -19.38 -5.46 -6.26
C ILE A 109 -20.64 -5.80 -5.45
N VAL A 110 -21.46 -4.81 -5.11
CA VAL A 110 -22.72 -5.07 -4.39
C VAL A 110 -23.69 -5.89 -5.24
N LEU A 111 -23.78 -5.60 -6.55
CA LEU A 111 -24.58 -6.39 -7.48
C LEU A 111 -24.07 -7.83 -7.62
N SER A 112 -22.76 -8.03 -7.60
CA SER A 112 -22.16 -9.37 -7.68
C SER A 112 -22.52 -10.25 -6.47
N LEU A 113 -22.88 -9.66 -5.32
CA LEU A 113 -23.38 -10.42 -4.16
C LEU A 113 -24.70 -11.13 -4.40
N LEU A 114 -25.49 -10.69 -5.39
CA LEU A 114 -26.77 -11.33 -5.75
C LEU A 114 -26.57 -12.70 -6.42
N TYR A 115 -25.39 -12.95 -6.97
CA TYR A 115 -25.07 -14.14 -7.75
C TYR A 115 -23.97 -14.99 -7.12
N THR A 116 -23.50 -14.60 -5.93
CA THR A 116 -22.39 -15.32 -5.28
C THR A 116 -22.83 -16.70 -4.81
N GLU A 117 -21.99 -17.68 -5.04
CA GLU A 117 -22.20 -19.07 -4.56
C GLU A 117 -21.99 -19.19 -3.05
N ASN A 118 -21.23 -18.25 -2.42
CA ASN A 118 -20.93 -18.28 -1.00
C ASN A 118 -20.98 -16.87 -0.40
N LEU A 119 -22.16 -16.51 0.10
CA LEU A 119 -22.41 -15.18 0.66
C LEU A 119 -21.52 -14.85 1.88
N SER A 120 -21.19 -15.82 2.72
CA SER A 120 -20.36 -15.58 3.91
C SER A 120 -18.93 -15.20 3.53
N VAL A 121 -18.34 -15.87 2.55
CA VAL A 121 -17.02 -15.58 2.00
C VAL A 121 -17.01 -14.20 1.32
N SER A 122 -18.06 -13.94 0.51
CA SER A 122 -18.18 -12.68 -0.22
C SER A 122 -18.36 -11.48 0.73
N LEU A 123 -19.16 -11.60 1.77
CA LEU A 123 -19.30 -10.55 2.80
C LEU A 123 -18.00 -10.31 3.58
N ALA A 124 -17.24 -11.37 3.91
CA ALA A 124 -15.95 -11.24 4.54
C ALA A 124 -14.95 -10.48 3.64
N ASN A 125 -14.93 -10.81 2.34
CA ASN A 125 -14.07 -10.13 1.36
C ASN A 125 -14.49 -8.67 1.15
N LEU A 126 -15.80 -8.40 1.05
CA LEU A 126 -16.34 -7.04 0.96
C LEU A 126 -15.96 -6.19 2.18
N ARG A 127 -16.04 -6.76 3.38
CA ARG A 127 -15.61 -6.08 4.61
C ARG A 127 -14.13 -5.67 4.54
N GLU A 128 -13.25 -6.56 4.12
CA GLU A 128 -11.82 -6.26 3.97
C GLU A 128 -11.58 -5.17 2.92
N LEU A 129 -12.30 -5.21 1.81
CA LEU A 129 -12.23 -4.18 0.77
C LEU A 129 -12.75 -2.83 1.29
N ALA A 130 -13.85 -2.82 2.03
CA ALA A 130 -14.40 -1.61 2.64
C ALA A 130 -13.42 -0.96 3.64
N ILE A 131 -12.67 -1.76 4.41
CA ILE A 131 -11.59 -1.27 5.28
C ILE A 131 -10.50 -0.58 4.44
N GLY A 132 -10.08 -1.20 3.33
CA GLY A 132 -9.15 -0.57 2.39
C GLY A 132 -9.70 0.77 1.84
N MET A 133 -10.95 0.78 1.37
CA MET A 133 -11.61 1.96 0.81
C MET A 133 -11.82 3.08 1.85
N THR A 134 -11.96 2.75 3.13
CA THR A 134 -12.02 3.73 4.21
C THR A 134 -10.77 4.61 4.23
N PHE A 135 -9.58 4.06 3.89
CA PHE A 135 -8.37 4.87 3.72
C PHE A 135 -8.47 5.91 2.61
N PHE A 136 -9.23 5.63 1.55
CA PHE A 136 -9.50 6.62 0.50
C PHE A 136 -10.27 7.82 1.07
N VAL A 137 -11.33 7.58 1.81
CA VAL A 137 -12.16 8.64 2.41
C VAL A 137 -11.37 9.43 3.47
N ILE A 138 -10.70 8.73 4.39
CA ILE A 138 -9.86 9.35 5.43
C ILE A 138 -8.80 10.25 4.78
N THR A 139 -8.16 9.77 3.70
CA THR A 139 -7.10 10.52 3.02
C THR A 139 -7.64 11.74 2.29
N LEU A 140 -8.83 11.69 1.69
CA LEU A 140 -9.47 12.86 1.10
C LEU A 140 -9.78 13.92 2.15
N LEU A 141 -10.31 13.52 3.32
CA LEU A 141 -10.71 14.43 4.39
C LEU A 141 -9.53 15.05 5.14
N ALA A 142 -8.50 14.24 5.44
CA ALA A 142 -7.37 14.65 6.30
C ALA A 142 -6.09 14.98 5.51
N GLY A 143 -5.94 14.48 4.28
CA GLY A 143 -4.67 14.52 3.54
C GLY A 143 -4.22 15.91 3.11
N ARG A 144 -5.16 16.86 2.94
CA ARG A 144 -4.80 18.25 2.55
C ARG A 144 -3.98 18.99 3.60
N ALA A 145 -4.17 18.67 4.88
CA ALA A 145 -3.45 19.27 6.00
C ALA A 145 -2.10 18.58 6.26
N LEU A 146 -1.79 17.49 5.54
CA LEU A 146 -0.52 16.78 5.70
C LEU A 146 0.61 17.42 4.89
N ASN A 147 1.78 17.43 5.48
CA ASN A 147 3.01 17.58 4.71
C ASN A 147 3.32 16.26 3.99
N LEU A 148 2.95 16.19 2.71
CA LEU A 148 3.06 14.96 1.92
C LEU A 148 4.50 14.47 1.77
N SER A 149 5.48 15.37 1.82
CA SER A 149 6.90 15.00 1.82
C SER A 149 7.27 14.24 3.10
N ARG A 150 6.78 14.71 4.26
CA ARG A 150 6.98 14.03 5.56
C ARG A 150 6.23 12.71 5.63
N LEU A 151 4.99 12.65 5.10
CA LEU A 151 4.23 11.41 5.01
C LEU A 151 4.99 10.36 4.22
N TYR A 152 5.51 10.75 3.06
CA TYR A 152 6.21 9.84 2.17
C TYR A 152 7.57 9.39 2.74
N ALA A 153 8.29 10.30 3.41
CA ALA A 153 9.47 9.96 4.19
C ALA A 153 9.14 8.98 5.33
N GLY A 154 8.03 9.20 6.03
CA GLY A 154 7.54 8.30 7.10
C GLY A 154 7.27 6.89 6.59
N ILE A 155 6.67 6.72 5.40
CA ILE A 155 6.49 5.40 4.77
C ILE A 155 7.84 4.71 4.59
N ALA A 156 8.84 5.40 4.03
CA ALA A 156 10.16 4.82 3.83
C ALA A 156 10.82 4.40 5.14
N LEU A 157 10.74 5.22 6.18
CA LEU A 157 11.30 4.91 7.50
C LEU A 157 10.57 3.75 8.18
N SER A 158 9.24 3.73 8.11
CA SER A 158 8.41 2.67 8.67
C SER A 158 8.74 1.32 8.05
N VAL A 159 8.82 1.26 6.71
CA VAL A 159 9.20 0.03 6.00
C VAL A 159 10.66 -0.34 6.24
N ALA A 160 11.58 0.63 6.29
CA ALA A 160 12.98 0.38 6.61
C ALA A 160 13.15 -0.23 8.01
N ALA A 161 12.37 0.24 8.99
CA ALA A 161 12.36 -0.36 10.33
C ALA A 161 11.92 -1.83 10.30
N THR A 162 10.88 -2.17 9.51
CA THR A 162 10.49 -3.58 9.34
C THR A 162 11.51 -4.39 8.57
N CYS A 163 12.26 -3.79 7.62
CA CYS A 163 13.38 -4.44 6.96
C CYS A 163 14.50 -4.77 7.96
N LEU A 164 14.87 -3.81 8.81
CA LEU A 164 15.88 -4.03 9.83
C LEU A 164 15.49 -5.18 10.77
N ILE A 165 14.24 -5.17 11.25
CA ILE A 165 13.72 -6.26 12.10
C ILE A 165 13.75 -7.60 11.37
N ALA A 166 13.34 -7.66 10.10
CA ALA A 166 13.33 -8.91 9.32
C ALA A 166 14.73 -9.43 8.98
N LEU A 167 15.72 -8.55 8.83
CA LEU A 167 17.12 -8.95 8.59
C LEU A 167 17.79 -9.45 9.86
N LEU A 168 17.49 -8.85 11.02
CA LEU A 168 18.12 -9.18 12.30
C LEU A 168 17.44 -10.34 13.04
N SER A 169 16.17 -10.66 12.73
CA SER A 169 15.39 -11.65 13.48
C SER A 169 14.93 -12.80 12.60
N ILE A 170 15.38 -14.01 12.94
CA ILE A 170 14.98 -15.28 12.29
C ILE A 170 13.46 -15.49 12.38
N LYS A 171 12.80 -15.00 13.42
CA LYS A 171 11.34 -15.09 13.58
C LYS A 171 10.55 -14.54 12.38
N TYR A 172 11.11 -13.57 11.69
CA TYR A 172 10.46 -12.92 10.54
C TYR A 172 11.05 -13.40 9.20
N GLN A 173 11.60 -14.61 9.22
CA GLN A 173 12.11 -15.34 8.07
C GLN A 173 11.42 -16.70 7.98
N ALA A 174 11.14 -17.17 6.77
CA ALA A 174 10.61 -18.50 6.51
C ALA A 174 11.28 -19.08 5.25
N GLY A 175 11.83 -20.30 5.35
CA GLY A 175 12.54 -20.92 4.25
C GLY A 175 13.69 -20.05 3.71
N GLY A 176 14.45 -19.38 4.59
CA GLY A 176 15.54 -18.48 4.21
C GLY A 176 15.10 -17.11 3.67
N ARG A 177 13.79 -16.88 3.48
CA ARG A 177 13.21 -15.65 2.91
C ARG A 177 12.73 -14.71 4.01
N ALA A 178 12.96 -13.40 3.86
CA ALA A 178 12.35 -12.41 4.73
C ALA A 178 10.84 -12.28 4.43
N ILE A 179 10.02 -12.65 5.40
CA ILE A 179 8.55 -12.53 5.31
C ILE A 179 8.03 -11.26 5.97
N GLY A 180 8.90 -10.53 6.66
CA GLY A 180 8.55 -9.33 7.40
C GLY A 180 7.51 -9.56 8.49
N LEU A 181 7.02 -8.47 9.05
CA LEU A 181 6.00 -8.53 10.10
C LEU A 181 4.62 -8.96 9.58
N LEU A 182 4.36 -8.85 8.26
CA LEU A 182 3.13 -9.31 7.62
C LEU A 182 3.09 -10.82 7.36
N GLN A 183 4.18 -11.52 7.63
CA GLN A 183 4.33 -12.97 7.45
C GLN A 183 4.10 -13.46 6.01
N ASP A 184 4.39 -12.61 5.02
CA ASP A 184 4.35 -12.94 3.59
C ASP A 184 5.46 -12.18 2.85
N ALA A 185 6.35 -12.92 2.18
CA ALA A 185 7.51 -12.34 1.50
C ALA A 185 7.13 -11.43 0.32
N ASN A 186 6.05 -11.73 -0.41
CA ASN A 186 5.62 -10.92 -1.54
C ASN A 186 4.92 -9.64 -1.08
N TYR A 187 4.11 -9.72 -0.02
CA TYR A 187 3.55 -8.53 0.62
C TYR A 187 4.63 -7.61 1.17
N PHE A 188 5.65 -8.20 1.79
CA PHE A 188 6.79 -7.44 2.28
C PHE A 188 7.57 -6.77 1.14
N ALA A 189 7.80 -7.50 0.04
CA ALA A 189 8.41 -6.94 -1.16
C ALA A 189 7.58 -5.79 -1.78
N LEU A 190 6.24 -5.87 -1.76
CA LEU A 190 5.37 -4.78 -2.17
C LEU A 190 5.61 -3.51 -1.34
N LEU A 191 5.66 -3.62 0.00
CA LEU A 191 5.92 -2.48 0.88
C LEU A 191 7.28 -1.83 0.56
N ILE A 192 8.31 -2.66 0.36
CA ILE A 192 9.64 -2.18 -0.02
C ILE A 192 9.60 -1.46 -1.37
N ALA A 193 8.90 -2.01 -2.37
CA ALA A 193 8.77 -1.38 -3.69
C ALA A 193 8.06 -0.01 -3.64
N ILE A 194 7.15 0.20 -2.70
CA ILE A 194 6.51 1.51 -2.43
C ILE A 194 7.48 2.47 -1.72
N ALA A 195 8.29 1.96 -0.80
CA ALA A 195 9.18 2.75 0.04
C ALA A 195 10.43 3.24 -0.69
N VAL A 196 10.97 2.47 -1.65
CA VAL A 196 12.19 2.82 -2.39
C VAL A 196 12.06 4.16 -3.12
N PRO A 197 11.02 4.47 -3.91
CA PRO A 197 10.86 5.79 -4.53
C PRO A 197 10.81 6.93 -3.51
N ALA A 198 10.27 6.69 -2.31
CA ALA A 198 10.23 7.68 -1.24
C ALA A 198 11.63 7.96 -0.69
N ALA A 199 12.41 6.92 -0.38
CA ALA A 199 13.77 7.05 0.11
C ALA A 199 14.69 7.76 -0.90
N VAL A 200 14.58 7.38 -2.19
CA VAL A 200 15.31 8.03 -3.29
C VAL A 200 14.96 9.53 -3.40
N LEU A 201 13.66 9.88 -3.31
CA LEU A 201 13.26 11.30 -3.32
C LEU A 201 13.88 12.07 -2.16
N MET A 202 13.89 11.49 -0.96
CA MET A 202 14.47 12.14 0.22
C MET A 202 16.00 12.27 0.11
N ALA A 203 16.70 11.30 -0.47
CA ALA A 203 18.11 11.38 -0.77
C ALA A 203 18.42 12.52 -1.76
N VAL A 204 17.62 12.65 -2.82
CA VAL A 204 17.77 13.72 -3.83
C VAL A 204 17.47 15.11 -3.24
N LYS A 205 16.51 15.22 -2.30
CA LYS A 205 16.10 16.47 -1.63
C LYS A 205 16.98 16.85 -0.45
N GLY A 206 17.84 15.96 0.04
CA GLY A 206 18.64 16.18 1.24
C GLY A 206 19.43 17.50 1.18
N SER A 207 19.24 18.36 2.18
CA SER A 207 19.86 19.68 2.27
C SER A 207 21.33 19.62 2.69
N SER A 208 21.72 18.61 3.46
CA SER A 208 23.08 18.36 3.92
C SER A 208 23.63 17.04 3.41
N VAL A 209 24.95 16.91 3.42
CA VAL A 209 25.62 15.65 3.06
C VAL A 209 25.16 14.52 3.99
N LEU A 210 25.08 14.79 5.29
CA LEU A 210 24.63 13.81 6.28
C LEU A 210 23.19 13.34 6.01
N ALA A 211 22.27 14.25 5.67
CA ALA A 211 20.90 13.88 5.31
C ALA A 211 20.85 13.01 4.05
N ARG A 212 21.66 13.29 3.06
CA ARG A 212 21.77 12.47 1.84
C ARG A 212 22.32 11.08 2.13
N LEU A 213 23.40 11.00 2.91
CA LEU A 213 23.99 9.73 3.32
C LEU A 213 23.01 8.89 4.14
N PHE A 214 22.27 9.50 5.05
CA PHE A 214 21.22 8.82 5.82
C PHE A 214 20.16 8.20 4.90
N TRP A 215 19.62 8.97 3.93
CA TRP A 215 18.59 8.46 3.03
C TRP A 215 19.13 7.45 2.00
N LEU A 216 20.40 7.55 1.63
CA LEU A 216 21.09 6.52 0.86
C LEU A 216 21.21 5.23 1.68
N ALA A 217 21.61 5.31 2.94
CA ALA A 217 21.65 4.13 3.84
C ALA A 217 20.27 3.47 3.99
N ILE A 218 19.19 4.27 4.14
CA ILE A 218 17.81 3.76 4.14
C ILE A 218 17.48 3.08 2.81
N THR A 219 17.86 3.67 1.68
CA THR A 219 17.63 3.06 0.35
C THR A 219 18.35 1.72 0.25
N PHE A 220 19.60 1.62 0.70
CA PHE A 220 20.35 0.37 0.69
C PHE A 220 19.77 -0.69 1.62
N LEU A 221 19.29 -0.28 2.82
CA LEU A 221 18.59 -1.19 3.72
C LEU A 221 17.31 -1.77 3.07
N LEU A 222 16.55 -0.94 2.36
CA LEU A 222 15.38 -1.39 1.60
C LEU A 222 15.76 -2.35 0.47
N LEU A 223 16.85 -2.08 -0.26
CA LEU A 223 17.35 -2.97 -1.30
C LEU A 223 17.81 -4.32 -0.72
N ALA A 224 18.54 -4.31 0.39
CA ALA A 224 18.92 -5.53 1.11
C ALA A 224 17.70 -6.33 1.61
N GLY A 225 16.68 -5.61 2.14
CA GLY A 225 15.39 -6.22 2.47
C GLY A 225 14.72 -6.87 1.26
N MET A 226 14.71 -6.20 0.10
CA MET A 226 14.13 -6.72 -1.14
C MET A 226 14.82 -8.01 -1.58
N THR A 227 16.14 -8.05 -1.63
CA THR A 227 16.87 -9.28 -2.01
C THR A 227 16.57 -10.43 -1.05
N LYS A 228 16.51 -10.16 0.26
CA LYS A 228 16.19 -11.19 1.26
C LYS A 228 14.76 -11.71 1.20
N THR A 229 13.81 -10.96 0.57
CA THR A 229 12.46 -11.49 0.33
C THR A 229 12.44 -12.63 -0.68
N ASP A 230 13.47 -12.76 -1.53
CA ASP A 230 13.52 -13.70 -2.64
C ASP A 230 12.27 -13.61 -3.55
N SER A 231 11.74 -12.38 -3.73
CA SER A 231 10.57 -12.12 -4.57
C SER A 231 11.00 -11.66 -5.97
N ARG A 232 10.90 -12.57 -6.96
CA ARG A 232 11.17 -12.25 -8.38
C ARG A 232 10.30 -11.09 -8.88
N SER A 233 9.02 -11.10 -8.52
CA SER A 233 8.09 -10.01 -8.86
C SER A 233 8.47 -8.70 -8.18
N GLY A 234 8.91 -8.75 -6.91
CA GLY A 234 9.38 -7.57 -6.19
C GLY A 234 10.59 -6.92 -6.86
N LEU A 235 11.57 -7.73 -7.24
CA LEU A 235 12.75 -7.26 -7.98
C LEU A 235 12.36 -6.62 -9.31
N LEU A 236 11.51 -7.29 -10.10
CA LEU A 236 11.07 -6.78 -11.42
C LEU A 236 10.37 -5.42 -11.28
N VAL A 237 9.40 -5.29 -10.37
CA VAL A 237 8.68 -4.04 -10.14
C VAL A 237 9.62 -2.94 -9.66
N MET A 238 10.53 -3.27 -8.74
CA MET A 238 11.53 -2.32 -8.24
C MET A 238 12.44 -1.82 -9.36
N VAL A 239 12.95 -2.71 -10.22
CA VAL A 239 13.81 -2.34 -11.36
C VAL A 239 13.07 -1.42 -12.33
N ILE A 240 11.81 -1.73 -12.67
CA ILE A 240 10.99 -0.89 -13.55
C ILE A 240 10.82 0.51 -12.94
N CYS A 241 10.43 0.58 -11.65
CA CYS A 241 10.21 1.87 -10.98
C CYS A 241 11.50 2.68 -10.83
N LEU A 242 12.63 2.03 -10.53
CA LEU A 242 13.94 2.68 -10.49
C LEU A 242 14.36 3.19 -11.88
N ALA A 243 14.17 2.40 -12.94
CA ALA A 243 14.48 2.81 -14.31
C ALA A 243 13.68 4.07 -14.72
N ILE A 244 12.38 4.11 -14.40
CA ILE A 244 11.55 5.30 -14.63
C ILE A 244 12.04 6.48 -13.79
N GLY A 245 12.39 6.27 -12.52
CA GLY A 245 12.96 7.29 -11.64
C GLY A 245 14.29 7.83 -12.14
N ILE A 246 15.21 6.98 -12.57
CA ILE A 246 16.50 7.35 -13.16
C ILE A 246 16.26 8.15 -14.45
N ARG A 247 15.38 7.69 -15.34
CA ARG A 247 15.01 8.43 -16.56
C ARG A 247 14.46 9.83 -16.23
N HIS A 248 13.64 9.94 -15.17
CA HIS A 248 13.10 11.23 -14.72
C HIS A 248 14.20 12.18 -14.25
N HIS A 249 15.20 11.67 -13.54
CA HIS A 249 16.33 12.44 -13.01
C HIS A 249 17.56 12.44 -13.93
N TRP A 250 17.46 11.92 -15.18
CA TRP A 250 18.57 11.71 -16.10
C TRP A 250 19.46 12.95 -16.30
N TRP A 251 18.86 14.12 -16.39
CA TRP A 251 19.62 15.38 -16.53
C TRP A 251 20.45 15.74 -15.28
N ARG A 252 20.01 15.31 -14.09
CA ARG A 252 20.80 15.45 -12.86
C ARG A 252 21.92 14.44 -12.81
N CYS A 253 21.67 13.22 -13.23
CA CYS A 253 22.69 12.16 -13.29
C CYS A 253 23.84 12.51 -14.25
N ARG A 254 23.58 13.22 -15.33
CA ARG A 254 24.62 13.71 -16.24
C ARG A 254 25.56 14.76 -15.64
N ARG A 255 25.16 15.42 -14.55
CA ARG A 255 25.97 16.41 -13.84
C ARG A 255 26.63 15.83 -12.57
N ILE A 256 26.78 14.51 -12.51
CA ILE A 256 27.50 13.84 -11.41
C ILE A 256 28.98 14.22 -11.52
N SER A 257 29.47 14.96 -10.54
CA SER A 257 30.89 15.28 -10.47
C SER A 257 31.70 14.04 -10.02
N PRO A 258 33.01 13.98 -10.28
CA PRO A 258 33.87 12.90 -9.81
C PRO A 258 33.76 12.59 -8.31
N LYS A 259 33.48 13.63 -7.48
CA LYS A 259 33.24 13.47 -6.04
C LYS A 259 32.00 12.62 -5.74
N HIS A 260 30.91 12.81 -6.48
CA HIS A 260 29.69 12.01 -6.34
C HIS A 260 29.90 10.57 -6.82
N PHE A 261 30.73 10.38 -7.85
CA PHE A 261 31.12 9.05 -8.29
C PHE A 261 31.92 8.30 -7.22
N GLY A 262 32.84 8.98 -6.52
CA GLY A 262 33.57 8.42 -5.37
C GLY A 262 32.65 7.98 -4.24
N PHE A 263 31.63 8.79 -3.89
CA PHE A 263 30.65 8.42 -2.89
C PHE A 263 29.75 7.25 -3.33
N LEU A 264 29.41 7.18 -4.64
CA LEU A 264 28.68 6.05 -5.21
C LEU A 264 29.51 4.76 -5.12
N MET A 265 30.80 4.83 -5.48
CA MET A 265 31.73 3.69 -5.37
C MET A 265 31.95 3.26 -3.93
N LEU A 266 32.14 4.19 -3.00
CA LEU A 266 32.22 3.88 -1.58
C LEU A 266 30.93 3.20 -1.08
N GLY A 267 29.78 3.72 -1.48
CA GLY A 267 28.47 3.11 -1.19
C GLY A 267 28.39 1.70 -1.75
N LEU A 268 28.80 1.46 -2.99
CA LEU A 268 28.83 0.14 -3.59
C LEU A 268 29.77 -0.82 -2.85
N VAL A 269 30.97 -0.38 -2.48
CA VAL A 269 31.94 -1.19 -1.73
C VAL A 269 31.39 -1.60 -0.36
N LEU A 270 30.64 -0.74 0.30
CA LEU A 270 30.00 -1.06 1.59
C LEU A 270 28.77 -1.96 1.42
N VAL A 271 28.07 -1.84 0.32
CA VAL A 271 26.80 -2.53 0.07
C VAL A 271 26.96 -3.90 -0.57
N VAL A 272 27.97 -4.06 -1.46
CA VAL A 272 28.21 -5.35 -2.13
C VAL A 272 28.43 -6.50 -1.15
N PRO A 273 29.20 -6.38 -0.05
CA PRO A 273 29.32 -7.42 0.96
C PRO A 273 28.00 -7.71 1.68
N VAL A 274 27.22 -6.65 2.01
CA VAL A 274 25.91 -6.82 2.67
C VAL A 274 24.92 -7.50 1.72
N LEU A 275 24.89 -7.10 0.46
CA LEU A 275 24.07 -7.76 -0.56
C LEU A 275 24.51 -9.23 -0.75
N ARG A 276 25.81 -9.50 -0.84
CA ARG A 276 26.32 -10.87 -0.99
C ARG A 276 25.95 -11.76 0.19
N TYR A 277 25.99 -11.23 1.40
CA TYR A 277 25.56 -11.95 2.60
C TYR A 277 24.03 -12.11 2.68
N SER A 278 23.29 -11.17 2.12
CA SER A 278 21.82 -11.15 2.13
C SER A 278 21.17 -11.91 0.97
N VAL A 279 21.92 -12.16 -0.12
CA VAL A 279 21.41 -12.89 -1.30
C VAL A 279 21.48 -14.38 -1.04
N PRO A 280 20.36 -15.13 -1.01
CA PRO A 280 20.38 -16.59 -0.95
C PRO A 280 21.14 -17.15 -2.16
N GLU A 281 21.89 -18.24 -1.97
CA GLU A 281 22.68 -18.86 -3.04
C GLU A 281 21.83 -19.21 -4.26
N ASP A 282 20.60 -19.67 -4.05
CA ASP A 282 19.64 -20.03 -5.09
C ASP A 282 18.99 -18.82 -5.80
N TYR A 283 19.20 -17.58 -5.30
CA TYR A 283 18.49 -16.40 -5.84
C TYR A 283 18.90 -16.10 -7.29
N ILE A 284 20.18 -16.21 -7.59
CA ILE A 284 20.72 -15.99 -8.94
C ILE A 284 20.13 -17.02 -9.91
N ASP A 285 20.02 -18.28 -9.49
CA ASP A 285 19.45 -19.34 -10.32
C ASP A 285 17.95 -19.19 -10.50
N ARG A 286 17.25 -18.69 -9.49
CA ARG A 286 15.83 -18.29 -9.61
C ARG A 286 15.61 -17.08 -10.53
N VAL A 287 16.54 -16.12 -10.57
CA VAL A 287 16.49 -15.01 -11.53
C VAL A 287 16.81 -15.51 -12.94
N LYS A 288 17.81 -16.41 -13.08
CA LYS A 288 18.12 -17.04 -14.37
C LYS A 288 16.96 -17.88 -14.90
N SER A 289 16.17 -18.51 -14.01
CA SER A 289 14.99 -19.27 -14.43
C SER A 289 13.91 -18.40 -15.13
N LEU A 290 13.95 -17.08 -14.99
CA LEU A 290 13.12 -16.17 -15.81
C LEU A 290 13.50 -16.18 -17.28
N SER A 291 14.74 -16.57 -17.64
CA SER A 291 15.18 -16.70 -19.03
C SER A 291 14.56 -17.92 -19.73
N VAL A 292 14.09 -18.90 -18.97
CA VAL A 292 13.37 -20.10 -19.44
C VAL A 292 12.00 -19.73 -20.07
N LEU A 293 11.47 -18.53 -19.84
CA LEU A 293 10.33 -18.01 -20.59
C LEU A 293 10.57 -17.90 -22.10
N LYS A 294 11.84 -17.95 -22.55
CA LYS A 294 12.21 -17.96 -23.98
C LYS A 294 12.20 -19.35 -24.63
N SER A 295 12.26 -20.43 -23.85
CA SER A 295 12.50 -21.78 -24.37
C SER A 295 11.32 -22.76 -24.23
N GLY A 296 10.08 -22.26 -24.03
CA GLY A 296 8.92 -23.11 -23.84
C GLY A 296 8.98 -23.85 -22.48
N VAL A 297 8.28 -23.30 -21.51
CA VAL A 297 8.36 -23.74 -20.11
C VAL A 297 7.89 -25.17 -19.99
N ASN A 298 8.75 -26.09 -19.58
CA ASN A 298 8.35 -27.25 -18.84
C ASN A 298 7.83 -26.75 -17.47
N ALA A 299 6.53 -26.50 -17.37
CA ALA A 299 5.85 -26.00 -16.16
C ALA A 299 6.07 -26.93 -14.95
N TYR A 300 6.55 -28.14 -15.17
CA TYR A 300 6.94 -29.13 -14.15
C TYR A 300 8.28 -28.80 -13.45
N GLN A 301 9.12 -27.97 -14.04
CA GLN A 301 10.43 -27.66 -13.44
C GLN A 301 10.37 -26.54 -12.37
N ASP A 302 9.39 -25.64 -12.44
CA ASP A 302 9.16 -24.62 -11.42
C ASP A 302 7.70 -24.66 -10.97
N ALA A 303 7.44 -25.29 -9.83
CA ALA A 303 6.11 -25.44 -9.24
C ALA A 303 5.40 -24.07 -9.01
N SER A 304 6.16 -22.97 -8.81
CA SER A 304 5.60 -21.65 -8.63
C SER A 304 5.05 -21.08 -9.95
N ILE A 305 5.72 -21.31 -11.07
CA ILE A 305 5.27 -20.87 -12.40
C ILE A 305 4.09 -21.73 -12.86
N GLY A 306 4.17 -23.04 -12.68
CA GLY A 306 3.09 -23.97 -13.01
C GLY A 306 1.80 -23.63 -12.26
N ARG A 307 1.88 -23.38 -10.95
CA ARG A 307 0.71 -22.93 -10.15
C ARG A 307 0.13 -21.61 -10.66
N ARG A 308 0.94 -20.63 -11.02
CA ARG A 308 0.43 -19.35 -11.56
C ARG A 308 -0.25 -19.54 -12.92
N ALA A 309 0.24 -20.45 -13.76
CA ALA A 309 -0.43 -20.82 -15.00
C ALA A 309 -1.80 -21.45 -14.74
N SER A 310 -1.92 -22.34 -13.75
CA SER A 310 -3.22 -22.92 -13.37
C SER A 310 -4.20 -21.88 -12.83
N TYR A 311 -3.74 -20.85 -12.12
CA TYR A 311 -4.62 -19.74 -11.69
C TYR A 311 -5.21 -18.98 -12.89
N LEU A 312 -4.42 -18.77 -13.97
CA LEU A 312 -4.91 -18.13 -15.18
C LEU A 312 -5.99 -18.97 -15.87
N LEU A 313 -5.83 -20.32 -15.89
CA LEU A 313 -6.80 -21.21 -16.49
C LEU A 313 -8.11 -21.20 -15.71
N VAL A 314 -8.06 -21.38 -14.38
CA VAL A 314 -9.26 -21.32 -13.52
C VAL A 314 -9.93 -19.94 -13.59
N GLY A 315 -9.15 -18.85 -13.53
CA GLY A 315 -9.73 -17.50 -13.66
C GLY A 315 -10.39 -17.25 -15.00
N ARG A 316 -9.83 -17.79 -16.11
CA ARG A 316 -10.45 -17.71 -17.43
C ARG A 316 -11.77 -18.47 -17.48
N GLU A 317 -11.84 -19.66 -16.88
CA GLU A 317 -13.06 -20.47 -16.77
C GLU A 317 -14.14 -19.69 -16.02
N MET A 318 -13.85 -19.19 -14.82
CA MET A 318 -14.77 -18.37 -14.02
C MET A 318 -15.29 -17.14 -14.79
N ILE A 319 -14.40 -16.44 -15.53
CA ILE A 319 -14.80 -15.28 -16.36
C ILE A 319 -15.73 -15.73 -17.50
N GLY A 320 -15.46 -16.90 -18.11
CA GLY A 320 -16.31 -17.45 -19.18
C GLY A 320 -17.71 -17.84 -18.71
N GLU A 321 -17.82 -18.37 -17.48
CA GLU A 321 -19.11 -18.77 -16.88
C GLU A 321 -19.92 -17.55 -16.42
N ASN A 322 -19.29 -16.55 -15.82
CA ASN A 322 -19.96 -15.39 -15.23
C ASN A 322 -19.33 -14.04 -15.67
N PRO A 323 -19.40 -13.67 -16.97
CA PRO A 323 -18.64 -12.55 -17.51
C PRO A 323 -19.09 -11.17 -17.01
N LEU A 324 -20.35 -11.00 -16.63
CA LEU A 324 -20.91 -9.69 -16.27
C LEU A 324 -20.76 -9.35 -14.80
N LEU A 325 -21.08 -10.28 -13.90
CA LEU A 325 -21.09 -10.02 -12.45
C LEU A 325 -20.08 -10.86 -11.68
N GLY A 326 -19.39 -11.81 -12.35
CA GLY A 326 -18.45 -12.71 -11.72
C GLY A 326 -19.12 -13.74 -10.80
N ALA A 327 -18.30 -14.58 -10.16
CA ALA A 327 -18.76 -15.64 -9.25
C ALA A 327 -19.00 -15.17 -7.80
N GLY A 328 -18.74 -13.90 -7.52
CA GLY A 328 -18.82 -13.29 -6.18
C GLY A 328 -17.45 -12.98 -5.57
N PRO A 329 -17.34 -11.89 -4.77
CA PRO A 329 -16.08 -11.49 -4.17
C PRO A 329 -15.51 -12.56 -3.23
N GLY A 330 -14.23 -12.90 -3.38
CA GLY A 330 -13.55 -13.87 -2.54
C GLY A 330 -13.79 -15.33 -2.90
N THR A 331 -14.48 -15.64 -4.01
CA THR A 331 -14.82 -17.02 -4.40
C THR A 331 -13.71 -17.72 -5.19
N PHE A 332 -12.73 -17.02 -5.73
CA PHE A 332 -11.63 -17.62 -6.49
C PHE A 332 -10.94 -18.78 -5.76
N PRO A 333 -10.62 -18.70 -4.45
CA PRO A 333 -10.04 -19.83 -3.74
C PRO A 333 -10.93 -21.07 -3.69
N LEU A 334 -12.26 -20.89 -3.68
CA LEU A 334 -13.23 -21.99 -3.68
C LEU A 334 -13.20 -22.72 -5.03
N HIS A 335 -13.31 -21.98 -6.14
CA HIS A 335 -13.22 -22.52 -7.49
C HIS A 335 -11.86 -23.20 -7.74
N TYR A 336 -10.76 -22.56 -7.28
CA TYR A 336 -9.46 -23.18 -7.41
C TYR A 336 -9.35 -24.49 -6.63
N ALA A 337 -9.86 -24.55 -5.40
CA ALA A 337 -9.84 -25.78 -4.59
C ALA A 337 -10.65 -26.93 -5.21
N GLN A 338 -11.70 -26.62 -5.94
CA GLN A 338 -12.53 -27.61 -6.66
C GLN A 338 -11.88 -28.07 -7.97
N SER A 339 -10.96 -27.29 -8.52
CA SER A 339 -10.27 -27.63 -9.76
C SER A 339 -9.31 -28.82 -9.61
N GLY A 340 -9.11 -29.58 -10.67
CA GLY A 340 -8.10 -30.64 -10.72
C GLY A 340 -6.67 -30.14 -10.49
N TYR A 341 -6.41 -28.86 -10.78
CA TYR A 341 -5.10 -28.22 -10.58
C TYR A 341 -4.71 -28.11 -9.12
N ALA A 342 -5.66 -27.79 -8.22
CA ALA A 342 -5.37 -27.70 -6.79
C ALA A 342 -4.83 -29.01 -6.25
N LYS A 343 -5.43 -30.13 -6.64
CA LYS A 343 -5.00 -31.49 -6.27
C LYS A 343 -3.65 -31.85 -6.89
N ALA A 344 -3.42 -31.48 -8.15
CA ALA A 344 -2.17 -31.80 -8.86
C ALA A 344 -0.94 -31.06 -8.29
N PHE A 345 -1.14 -29.86 -7.73
CA PHE A 345 -0.04 -29.05 -7.15
C PHE A 345 0.04 -29.09 -5.62
N SER A 346 -0.82 -29.83 -4.95
CA SER A 346 -0.81 -30.02 -3.50
C SER A 346 -0.21 -31.38 -3.17
N ALA A 347 0.95 -31.39 -2.49
CA ALA A 347 1.60 -32.65 -2.10
C ALA A 347 0.81 -33.40 -1.02
N GLU A 348 0.06 -32.67 -0.21
CA GLU A 348 -0.87 -33.20 0.79
C GLU A 348 -2.23 -32.53 0.56
N LEU A 349 -3.32 -33.30 0.65
CA LEU A 349 -4.70 -32.80 0.57
C LEU A 349 -5.07 -32.01 1.84
N VAL A 350 -4.16 -31.16 2.33
CA VAL A 350 -4.34 -30.34 3.52
C VAL A 350 -5.07 -29.06 3.13
N ASN A 351 -6.14 -28.77 3.84
CA ASN A 351 -7.11 -27.70 3.56
C ASN A 351 -6.50 -26.33 3.19
N PRO A 352 -5.46 -25.78 3.87
CA PRO A 352 -4.94 -24.45 3.51
C PRO A 352 -4.22 -24.39 2.17
N GLU A 353 -3.67 -25.51 1.69
CA GLU A 353 -2.95 -25.56 0.41
C GLU A 353 -3.86 -25.64 -0.81
N LEU A 354 -5.11 -26.08 -0.65
CA LEU A 354 -6.10 -26.16 -1.72
C LEU A 354 -6.70 -24.77 -2.01
N TYR A 355 -6.98 -23.97 -0.97
CA TYR A 355 -7.65 -22.68 -1.09
C TYR A 355 -6.66 -21.54 -1.36
N ARG A 356 -6.20 -21.40 -2.60
CA ARG A 356 -5.23 -20.39 -2.99
C ARG A 356 -5.87 -19.25 -3.77
N ARG A 357 -5.42 -18.04 -3.51
CA ARG A 357 -5.77 -16.85 -4.28
C ARG A 357 -5.07 -16.84 -5.64
N ALA A 358 -5.60 -16.08 -6.59
CA ALA A 358 -5.06 -15.99 -7.95
C ALA A 358 -3.62 -15.44 -8.06
N HIS A 359 -3.07 -14.82 -7.02
CA HIS A 359 -1.82 -14.07 -7.06
C HIS A 359 -1.73 -13.07 -8.24
N ASN A 360 -2.89 -12.59 -8.67
CA ASN A 360 -3.08 -11.54 -9.66
C ASN A 360 -4.40 -10.84 -9.36
N THR A 361 -4.33 -9.62 -8.83
CA THR A 361 -5.50 -8.83 -8.42
C THR A 361 -6.45 -8.58 -9.58
N TYR A 362 -5.91 -8.31 -10.77
CA TYR A 362 -6.75 -8.02 -11.93
C TYR A 362 -7.55 -9.25 -12.35
N LEU A 363 -6.88 -10.41 -12.49
CA LEU A 363 -7.54 -11.68 -12.80
C LEU A 363 -8.61 -11.99 -11.76
N GLU A 364 -8.32 -11.82 -10.48
CA GLU A 364 -9.23 -12.10 -9.38
C GLU A 364 -10.48 -11.19 -9.44
N ILE A 365 -10.31 -9.89 -9.70
CA ILE A 365 -11.44 -8.97 -9.85
C ILE A 365 -12.28 -9.33 -11.09
N PHE A 366 -11.64 -9.66 -12.23
CA PHE A 366 -12.36 -10.08 -13.43
C PHE A 366 -13.16 -11.36 -13.19
N ALA A 367 -12.60 -12.34 -12.49
CA ALA A 367 -13.24 -13.63 -12.22
C ALA A 367 -14.35 -13.52 -11.16
N GLU A 368 -14.09 -12.78 -10.09
CA GLU A 368 -15.00 -12.69 -8.95
C GLU A 368 -16.09 -11.63 -9.10
N MET A 369 -15.82 -10.53 -9.81
CA MET A 369 -16.70 -9.35 -9.88
C MET A 369 -17.13 -9.03 -11.33
N GLY A 370 -16.66 -9.79 -12.29
CA GLY A 370 -16.98 -9.66 -13.71
C GLY A 370 -16.13 -8.65 -14.48
N ILE A 371 -16.26 -8.70 -15.81
CA ILE A 371 -15.50 -7.85 -16.74
C ILE A 371 -15.77 -6.37 -16.51
N PRO A 372 -17.02 -5.89 -16.31
CA PRO A 372 -17.26 -4.47 -16.07
C PRO A 372 -16.54 -3.94 -14.82
N ALA A 373 -16.55 -4.68 -13.70
CA ALA A 373 -15.88 -4.29 -12.48
C ALA A 373 -14.36 -4.26 -12.66
N GLY A 374 -13.78 -5.25 -13.33
CA GLY A 374 -12.36 -5.29 -13.67
C GLY A 374 -11.93 -4.10 -14.51
N MET A 375 -12.70 -3.73 -15.54
CA MET A 375 -12.44 -2.58 -16.40
C MET A 375 -12.50 -1.27 -15.60
N VAL A 376 -13.53 -1.08 -14.77
CA VAL A 376 -13.68 0.12 -13.93
C VAL A 376 -12.51 0.22 -12.94
N PHE A 377 -12.07 -0.88 -12.35
CA PHE A 377 -10.92 -0.91 -11.45
C PHE A 377 -9.62 -0.52 -12.17
N MET A 378 -9.38 -1.04 -13.37
CA MET A 378 -8.21 -0.64 -14.18
C MET A 378 -8.25 0.85 -14.53
N LEU A 379 -9.42 1.37 -14.95
CA LEU A 379 -9.62 2.79 -15.24
C LEU A 379 -9.40 3.67 -14.00
N LEU A 380 -9.80 3.20 -12.81
CA LEU A 380 -9.54 3.88 -11.53
C LEU A 380 -8.03 4.08 -11.29
N ILE A 381 -7.23 3.03 -11.50
CA ILE A 381 -5.78 3.08 -11.35
C ILE A 381 -5.14 4.01 -12.38
N ILE A 382 -5.54 3.88 -13.65
CA ILE A 382 -5.04 4.74 -14.75
C ILE A 382 -5.39 6.21 -14.47
N ALA A 383 -6.60 6.49 -13.98
CA ALA A 383 -7.02 7.83 -13.62
C ALA A 383 -6.21 8.39 -12.43
N GLY A 384 -5.89 7.56 -11.42
CA GLY A 384 -5.02 7.93 -10.32
C GLY A 384 -3.61 8.31 -10.77
N LEU A 385 -2.99 7.50 -11.65
CA LEU A 385 -1.70 7.83 -12.27
C LEU A 385 -1.78 9.10 -13.11
N GLY A 386 -2.89 9.27 -13.86
CA GLY A 386 -3.18 10.47 -14.64
C GLY A 386 -3.30 11.74 -13.78
N ASN A 387 -3.86 11.64 -12.56
CA ASN A 387 -3.93 12.74 -11.61
C ASN A 387 -2.53 13.20 -11.19
N PHE A 388 -1.61 12.30 -10.84
CA PHE A 388 -0.22 12.66 -10.52
C PHE A 388 0.50 13.31 -11.69
N ARG A 389 0.28 12.82 -12.94
CA ARG A 389 0.84 13.45 -14.15
C ARG A 389 0.32 14.88 -14.33
N ARG A 390 -0.99 15.11 -14.17
CA ARG A 390 -1.60 16.45 -14.27
C ARG A 390 -1.11 17.37 -13.14
N ALA A 391 -1.02 16.86 -11.92
CA ALA A 391 -0.47 17.63 -10.80
C ALA A 391 0.97 18.06 -11.06
N ARG A 392 1.83 17.16 -11.57
CA ARG A 392 3.19 17.50 -11.98
C ARG A 392 3.20 18.63 -13.00
N GLN A 393 2.37 18.56 -14.03
CA GLN A 393 2.28 19.60 -15.07
C GLN A 393 1.85 20.95 -14.46
N GLY A 394 0.82 20.95 -13.59
CA GLY A 394 0.36 22.15 -12.91
C GLY A 394 1.44 22.78 -12.03
N PHE A 395 2.19 21.99 -11.25
CA PHE A 395 3.29 22.51 -10.44
C PHE A 395 4.47 23.03 -11.28
N LEU A 396 4.75 22.43 -12.44
CA LEU A 396 5.79 22.94 -13.35
C LEU A 396 5.40 24.29 -13.96
N GLN A 397 4.13 24.47 -14.32
CA GLN A 397 3.62 25.77 -14.79
C GLN A 397 3.73 26.86 -13.73
N GLN A 398 3.64 26.50 -12.46
CA GLN A 398 3.84 27.38 -11.30
C GLN A 398 5.33 27.52 -10.88
N GLN A 399 6.26 26.95 -11.62
CA GLN A 399 7.67 26.91 -11.29
C GLN A 399 7.99 26.19 -9.95
N ASN A 400 7.02 25.45 -9.39
CA ASN A 400 7.18 24.69 -8.15
C ASN A 400 7.77 23.30 -8.43
N ARG A 401 9.08 23.26 -8.74
CA ARG A 401 9.81 22.02 -9.03
C ARG A 401 9.78 21.01 -7.86
N PRO A 402 9.94 21.41 -6.58
CA PRO A 402 9.90 20.45 -5.47
C PRO A 402 8.56 19.70 -5.35
N ALA A 403 7.43 20.39 -5.59
CA ALA A 403 6.11 19.76 -5.58
C ALA A 403 5.89 18.87 -6.81
N ALA A 404 6.40 19.29 -7.98
CA ALA A 404 6.36 18.47 -9.20
C ALA A 404 7.14 17.16 -9.04
N GLU A 405 8.30 17.19 -8.39
CA GLU A 405 9.11 15.99 -8.09
C GLU A 405 8.38 15.06 -7.11
N LEU A 406 7.78 15.63 -6.06
CA LEU A 406 6.97 14.85 -5.12
C LEU A 406 5.81 14.14 -5.83
N ALA A 407 5.11 14.83 -6.74
CA ALA A 407 4.01 14.24 -7.51
C ALA A 407 4.49 13.06 -8.36
N VAL A 408 5.69 13.13 -8.97
CA VAL A 408 6.27 12.01 -9.73
C VAL A 408 6.54 10.81 -8.82
N HIS A 409 7.19 11.03 -7.68
CA HIS A 409 7.55 9.94 -6.80
C HIS A 409 6.34 9.30 -6.10
N LEU A 410 5.31 10.07 -5.75
CA LEU A 410 4.03 9.54 -5.31
C LEU A 410 3.37 8.71 -6.43
N GLY A 411 3.46 9.18 -7.69
CA GLY A 411 3.02 8.43 -8.86
C GLY A 411 3.77 7.10 -9.04
N LEU A 412 5.09 7.08 -8.78
CA LEU A 412 5.89 5.84 -8.78
C LEU A 412 5.44 4.89 -7.66
N GLY A 413 5.08 5.40 -6.48
CA GLY A 413 4.50 4.59 -5.41
C GLY A 413 3.19 3.90 -5.83
N LEU A 414 2.26 4.63 -6.47
CA LEU A 414 1.04 4.04 -7.03
C LEU A 414 1.35 3.05 -8.16
N LEU A 415 2.30 3.37 -9.03
CA LEU A 415 2.73 2.47 -10.12
C LEU A 415 3.34 1.18 -9.57
N SER A 416 4.15 1.25 -8.50
CA SER A 416 4.68 0.06 -7.82
C SER A 416 3.56 -0.85 -7.36
N ILE A 417 2.50 -0.30 -6.75
CA ILE A 417 1.33 -1.08 -6.33
C ILE A 417 0.63 -1.69 -7.55
N ALA A 418 0.37 -0.89 -8.58
CA ALA A 418 -0.31 -1.33 -9.80
C ALA A 418 0.42 -2.47 -10.51
N LEU A 419 1.74 -2.38 -10.62
CA LEU A 419 2.55 -3.45 -11.21
C LEU A 419 2.60 -4.69 -10.31
N PHE A 420 2.69 -4.49 -8.98
CA PHE A 420 2.73 -5.60 -8.05
C PHE A 420 1.41 -6.39 -8.02
N MET A 421 0.29 -5.75 -8.27
CA MET A 421 -1.03 -6.39 -8.39
C MET A 421 -1.14 -7.38 -9.56
N LEU A 422 -0.21 -7.39 -10.52
CA LEU A 422 -0.08 -8.46 -11.52
C LEU A 422 0.42 -9.79 -10.91
N PHE A 423 1.02 -9.73 -9.72
CA PHE A 423 1.69 -10.87 -9.08
C PHE A 423 1.16 -11.18 -7.68
N LEU A 424 0.20 -10.38 -7.18
CA LEU A 424 -0.33 -10.49 -5.83
C LEU A 424 -1.81 -10.11 -5.80
N SER A 425 -2.60 -10.82 -5.00
CA SER A 425 -4.03 -10.58 -4.80
C SER A 425 -4.26 -9.60 -3.65
N THR A 426 -4.35 -8.30 -3.95
CA THR A 426 -4.37 -7.22 -2.93
C THR A 426 -5.30 -6.06 -3.26
N PRO A 427 -6.56 -6.29 -3.67
CA PRO A 427 -7.47 -5.19 -4.01
C PRO A 427 -7.82 -4.32 -2.79
N ASN A 428 -7.71 -4.88 -1.59
CA ASN A 428 -7.99 -4.24 -0.29
C ASN A 428 -6.78 -3.53 0.34
N HIS A 429 -5.62 -3.47 -0.35
CA HIS A 429 -4.41 -2.91 0.23
C HIS A 429 -4.57 -1.42 0.59
N LYS A 430 -4.34 -1.07 1.85
CA LYS A 430 -4.57 0.28 2.40
C LYS A 430 -3.79 1.36 1.66
N TYR A 431 -2.53 1.09 1.30
CA TYR A 431 -1.74 2.03 0.51
C TYR A 431 -2.30 2.25 -0.90
N LEU A 432 -2.93 1.25 -1.55
CA LEU A 432 -3.59 1.46 -2.84
C LEU A 432 -4.63 2.58 -2.75
N TRP A 433 -5.57 2.43 -1.81
CA TRP A 433 -6.66 3.38 -1.62
C TRP A 433 -6.17 4.74 -1.14
N MET A 434 -5.14 4.77 -0.29
CA MET A 434 -4.49 6.00 0.14
C MET A 434 -3.82 6.74 -1.03
N PHE A 435 -3.02 6.04 -1.86
CA PHE A 435 -2.34 6.67 -3.00
C PHE A 435 -3.32 7.14 -4.07
N LEU A 436 -4.44 6.43 -4.29
CA LEU A 436 -5.53 6.89 -5.15
C LEU A 436 -6.12 8.21 -4.64
N ALA A 437 -6.41 8.32 -3.34
CA ALA A 437 -6.89 9.56 -2.74
C ALA A 437 -5.83 10.67 -2.79
N LEU A 438 -4.57 10.38 -2.45
CA LEU A 438 -3.47 11.33 -2.55
C LEU A 438 -3.31 11.88 -3.97
N SER A 439 -3.58 11.08 -5.01
CA SER A 439 -3.53 11.55 -6.39
C SER A 439 -4.53 12.69 -6.64
N SER A 440 -5.72 12.60 -6.04
CA SER A 440 -6.73 13.66 -6.10
C SER A 440 -6.34 14.88 -5.27
N VAL A 441 -5.83 14.66 -4.04
CA VAL A 441 -5.39 15.75 -3.16
C VAL A 441 -4.26 16.56 -3.81
N VAL A 442 -3.24 15.91 -4.33
CA VAL A 442 -2.08 16.54 -4.98
C VAL A 442 -2.50 17.30 -6.25
N ARG A 443 -3.43 16.72 -7.03
CA ARG A 443 -3.98 17.39 -8.22
C ARG A 443 -4.73 18.67 -7.83
N GLN A 444 -5.57 18.62 -6.82
CA GLN A 444 -6.33 19.78 -6.35
C GLN A 444 -5.41 20.88 -5.78
N GLN A 445 -4.32 20.51 -5.09
CA GLN A 445 -3.31 21.47 -4.64
C GLN A 445 -2.65 22.20 -5.83
N ALA A 446 -2.37 21.47 -6.92
CA ALA A 446 -1.83 22.07 -8.12
C ALA A 446 -2.82 22.98 -8.85
N GLU A 447 -4.14 22.65 -8.83
CA GLU A 447 -5.21 23.46 -9.47
C GLU A 447 -5.53 24.71 -8.64
N ALA A 448 -5.58 24.64 -7.32
CA ALA A 448 -5.93 25.76 -6.43
C ALA A 448 -4.98 26.96 -6.56
N VAL A 449 -3.69 26.73 -6.76
CA VAL A 449 -2.71 27.79 -6.95
C VAL A 449 -2.88 28.51 -8.30
N GLN A 450 -3.40 27.80 -9.33
CA GLN A 450 -3.66 28.41 -10.65
C GLN A 450 -4.81 29.42 -10.61
N THR A 451 -5.85 29.16 -9.81
CA THR A 451 -7.00 30.07 -9.69
C THR A 451 -6.65 31.36 -8.96
N HIS A 452 -5.82 31.31 -7.93
CA HIS A 452 -5.36 32.52 -7.21
C HIS A 452 -4.42 33.40 -8.05
N GLY A 453 -3.60 32.81 -8.93
CA GLY A 453 -2.70 33.55 -9.82
C GLY A 453 -3.41 34.25 -11.00
N LYS A 454 -4.64 33.82 -11.36
CA LYS A 454 -5.44 34.47 -12.43
C LYS A 454 -6.29 35.64 -11.94
N HIS A 455 -6.59 35.74 -10.65
CA HIS A 455 -7.39 36.80 -10.05
C HIS A 455 -6.52 37.95 -9.49
N GLY A 456 -5.19 37.80 -9.53
CA GLY A 456 -4.23 38.81 -9.09
C GLY A 456 -3.46 39.49 -10.23
N ARG A 457 -3.92 39.33 -11.47
CA ARG A 457 -3.50 40.09 -12.66
C ARG A 457 -4.76 40.78 -13.24
#